data_ec18c56e436dd58285b974413a56d433
#
_entry.id   ec18c56e436dd58285b974413a56d433
#
_cell.length_a   1.000
_cell.length_b   1.000
_cell.length_c   1.000
_cell.angle_alpha   90.00
_cell.angle_beta   90.00
_cell.angle_gamma   90.00
#
_symmetry.space_group_name_H-M   'P 1'
#
loop_
_entity.id
_entity.type
_entity.pdbx_description
1 polymer ?
#
loop_
_entity_poly.entity_id
_entity_poly.type
_entity_poly.pdbx_seq_one_letter_code
_entity_poly.pdbx_strand_id
1 'polypeptide(L)'
;MNAAYRNTYKKSLEEAIHSDTSGHFCRILVSLVQGAREEGPADVERACTDSQELADACNAESDDMEMKFMSILCTRSFPHLRRVFQEFVKYTNKDIEQIIKKEMSGDVKNAFYGIVRSVKNQPSYFSDRLYKAMKVLVIYTEKLIRSWFFIKLFFCLGNNLLVGVGG
;
A
#
# COMPACT_ATOMS: atom_id res chain seq x y z
N MET A 1 7.21 15.70 8.25
CA MET A 1 6.09 15.56 7.29
C MET A 1 4.86 16.37 7.73
N ASN A 2 4.30 16.12 8.92
CA ASN A 2 3.06 16.78 9.40
C ASN A 2 3.14 18.31 9.44
N ALA A 3 4.24 18.90 9.93
CA ALA A 3 4.44 20.35 9.96
C ALA A 3 4.48 20.96 8.54
N ALA A 4 5.19 20.32 7.60
CA ALA A 4 5.25 20.78 6.22
C ALA A 4 3.87 20.74 5.53
N TYR A 5 3.12 19.68 5.75
CA TYR A 5 1.76 19.54 5.22
C TYR A 5 0.83 20.66 5.76
N ARG A 6 0.86 20.85 7.08
CA ARG A 6 0.07 21.91 7.74
C ARG A 6 0.39 23.32 7.25
N ASN A 7 1.68 23.59 7.02
CA ASN A 7 2.12 24.89 6.49
C ASN A 7 1.59 25.13 5.06
N THR A 8 1.56 24.09 4.23
CA THR A 8 1.13 24.20 2.84
C THR A 8 -0.40 24.22 2.70
N TYR A 9 -1.11 23.32 3.38
CA TYR A 9 -2.52 23.09 3.15
C TYR A 9 -3.44 23.66 4.24
N LYS A 10 -2.87 24.27 5.30
CA LYS A 10 -3.61 24.87 6.46
C LYS A 10 -4.49 23.88 7.23
N LYS A 11 -4.35 22.59 6.96
CA LYS A 11 -4.98 21.45 7.66
C LYS A 11 -3.92 20.49 8.14
N SER A 12 -4.19 19.72 9.20
CA SER A 12 -3.33 18.62 9.59
C SER A 12 -3.46 17.47 8.59
N LEU A 13 -2.40 16.67 8.43
CA LEU A 13 -2.46 15.48 7.59
C LEU A 13 -3.45 14.44 8.15
N GLU A 14 -3.59 14.38 9.47
CA GLU A 14 -4.55 13.52 10.17
C GLU A 14 -6.00 13.91 9.85
N GLU A 15 -6.33 15.22 9.90
CA GLU A 15 -7.65 15.72 9.47
C GLU A 15 -7.96 15.40 8.02
N ALA A 16 -6.97 15.51 7.13
CA ALA A 16 -7.14 15.13 5.72
C ALA A 16 -7.43 13.63 5.57
N ILE A 17 -6.71 12.77 6.29
CA ILE A 17 -6.95 11.33 6.29
C ILE A 17 -8.36 11.00 6.78
N HIS A 18 -8.81 11.64 7.86
CA HIS A 18 -10.16 11.43 8.39
C HIS A 18 -11.26 11.88 7.41
N SER A 19 -11.00 12.93 6.62
CA SER A 19 -11.98 13.39 5.61
C SER A 19 -12.08 12.46 4.40
N ASP A 20 -10.98 11.80 4.03
CA ASP A 20 -10.87 11.07 2.76
C ASP A 20 -11.00 9.54 2.94
N THR A 21 -10.93 9.05 4.18
CA THR A 21 -10.93 7.61 4.49
C THR A 21 -11.80 7.30 5.71
N SER A 22 -12.19 6.03 5.85
CA SER A 22 -13.02 5.58 6.97
C SER A 22 -12.61 4.19 7.49
N GLY A 23 -13.20 3.76 8.61
CA GLY A 23 -13.06 2.42 9.17
C GLY A 23 -11.62 2.08 9.58
N HIS A 24 -11.22 0.81 9.44
CA HIS A 24 -9.90 0.31 9.85
C HIS A 24 -8.78 0.89 8.99
N PHE A 25 -9.02 1.16 7.70
CA PHE A 25 -8.02 1.79 6.83
C PHE A 25 -7.62 3.19 7.32
N CYS A 26 -8.61 4.01 7.70
CA CYS A 26 -8.35 5.31 8.31
C CYS A 26 -7.48 5.19 9.57
N ARG A 27 -7.80 4.26 10.47
CA ARG A 27 -7.05 4.03 11.71
C ARG A 27 -5.60 3.61 11.45
N ILE A 28 -5.36 2.75 10.47
CA ILE A 28 -4.00 2.35 10.05
C ILE A 28 -3.21 3.57 9.59
N LEU A 29 -3.78 4.39 8.71
CA LEU A 29 -3.12 5.58 8.18
C LEU A 29 -2.82 6.60 9.27
N VAL A 30 -3.76 6.87 10.17
CA VAL A 30 -3.56 7.77 11.31
C VAL A 30 -2.44 7.27 12.22
N SER A 31 -2.44 5.99 12.58
CA SER A 31 -1.37 5.38 13.38
C SER A 31 0.01 5.54 12.74
N LEU A 32 0.11 5.35 11.43
CA LEU A 32 1.37 5.52 10.71
C LEU A 32 1.84 6.98 10.64
N VAL A 33 0.90 7.93 10.49
CA VAL A 33 1.22 9.37 10.39
C VAL A 33 1.63 9.98 11.73
N GLN A 34 1.14 9.44 12.83
CA GLN A 34 1.56 9.85 14.18
C GLN A 34 3.05 9.58 14.42
N GLY A 35 3.66 8.64 13.68
CA GLY A 35 5.08 8.37 13.78
C GLY A 35 5.51 7.76 15.12
N ALA A 36 4.60 7.09 15.81
CA ALA A 36 4.81 6.47 17.12
C ALA A 36 5.45 5.07 17.05
N ARG A 37 6.04 4.72 15.91
CA ARG A 37 6.71 3.42 15.74
C ARG A 37 7.93 3.35 16.66
N GLU A 38 8.02 2.25 17.39
CA GLU A 38 9.19 1.93 18.24
C GLU A 38 10.47 1.88 17.40
N GLU A 39 11.57 2.29 17.99
CA GLU A 39 12.92 2.20 17.42
C GLU A 39 13.76 1.25 18.29
N GLY A 40 14.78 0.63 17.69
CA GLY A 40 15.72 -0.21 18.41
C GLY A 40 15.72 -1.68 17.95
N PRO A 41 16.51 -2.53 18.66
CA PRO A 41 16.67 -3.94 18.33
C PRO A 41 15.40 -4.74 18.61
N ALA A 42 15.37 -5.98 18.10
CA ALA A 42 14.30 -6.91 18.40
C ALA A 42 14.40 -7.44 19.83
N ASP A 43 13.29 -7.45 20.53
CA ASP A 43 13.10 -8.21 21.77
C ASP A 43 12.55 -9.60 21.41
N VAL A 44 13.32 -10.64 21.74
CA VAL A 44 13.00 -12.02 21.32
C VAL A 44 11.77 -12.57 22.04
N GLU A 45 11.66 -12.34 23.35
CA GLU A 45 10.54 -12.85 24.15
C GLU A 45 9.23 -12.17 23.73
N ARG A 46 9.26 -10.84 23.59
CA ARG A 46 8.13 -10.07 23.14
C ARG A 46 7.74 -10.42 21.69
N ALA A 47 8.71 -10.75 20.82
CA ALA A 47 8.44 -11.16 19.46
C ALA A 47 7.74 -12.53 19.39
N CYS A 48 8.05 -13.45 20.29
CA CYS A 48 7.31 -14.70 20.44
C CYS A 48 5.87 -14.44 20.89
N THR A 49 5.67 -13.57 21.87
CA THR A 49 4.32 -13.19 22.36
C THR A 49 3.52 -12.51 21.26
N ASP A 50 4.07 -11.48 20.60
CA ASP A 50 3.41 -10.76 19.50
C ASP A 50 3.05 -11.70 18.33
N SER A 51 3.92 -12.67 18.02
CA SER A 51 3.66 -13.65 16.96
C SER A 51 2.55 -14.62 17.32
N GLN A 52 2.46 -15.02 18.57
CA GLN A 52 1.39 -15.87 19.08
C GLN A 52 0.06 -15.12 19.09
N GLU A 53 0.03 -13.87 19.55
CA GLU A 53 -1.16 -13.01 19.48
C GLU A 53 -1.69 -12.87 18.07
N LEU A 54 -0.81 -12.69 17.07
CA LEU A 54 -1.21 -12.64 15.65
C LEU A 54 -1.76 -13.98 15.16
N ALA A 55 -1.15 -15.11 15.57
CA ALA A 55 -1.61 -16.43 15.19
C ALA A 55 -2.98 -16.75 15.81
N ASP A 56 -3.18 -16.41 17.08
CA ASP A 56 -4.46 -16.60 17.78
C ASP A 56 -5.56 -15.73 17.15
N ALA A 57 -5.23 -14.49 16.76
CA ALA A 57 -6.17 -13.61 16.07
C ALA A 57 -6.60 -14.17 14.70
N CYS A 58 -5.72 -14.92 14.01
CA CYS A 58 -6.07 -15.58 12.74
C CYS A 58 -7.00 -16.79 12.92
N ASN A 59 -7.04 -17.39 14.10
CA ASN A 59 -7.87 -18.55 14.42
C ASN A 59 -9.19 -18.16 15.09
N ALA A 60 -9.30 -16.93 15.58
CA ALA A 60 -10.52 -16.43 16.20
C ALA A 60 -11.51 -15.99 15.10
N GLU A 61 -12.78 -16.41 15.23
CA GLU A 61 -13.89 -15.97 14.38
C GLU A 61 -14.37 -14.54 14.74
N SER A 62 -13.45 -13.62 15.06
CA SER A 62 -13.79 -12.28 15.54
C SER A 62 -13.26 -11.17 14.64
N ASP A 63 -13.98 -10.05 14.58
CA ASP A 63 -13.59 -8.80 13.90
C ASP A 63 -12.31 -8.17 14.49
N ASP A 64 -11.72 -8.78 15.54
CA ASP A 64 -10.55 -8.26 16.24
C ASP A 64 -9.22 -8.49 15.49
N MET A 65 -9.19 -9.36 14.45
CA MET A 65 -7.95 -9.68 13.75
C MET A 65 -7.28 -8.43 13.18
N GLU A 66 -8.03 -7.57 12.49
CA GLU A 66 -7.47 -6.35 11.89
C GLU A 66 -6.94 -5.37 12.95
N MET A 67 -7.58 -5.30 14.12
CA MET A 67 -7.15 -4.48 15.24
C MET A 67 -5.85 -4.98 15.86
N LYS A 68 -5.70 -6.30 16.02
CA LYS A 68 -4.47 -6.93 16.51
C LYS A 68 -3.31 -6.74 15.52
N PHE A 69 -3.55 -6.98 14.23
CA PHE A 69 -2.57 -6.70 13.19
C PHE A 69 -2.14 -5.22 13.18
N MET A 70 -3.09 -4.30 13.32
CA MET A 70 -2.80 -2.87 13.37
C MET A 70 -1.94 -2.52 14.59
N SER A 71 -2.28 -3.01 15.78
CA SER A 71 -1.55 -2.70 17.02
C SER A 71 -0.09 -3.14 16.94
N ILE A 72 0.22 -4.27 16.31
CA ILE A 72 1.59 -4.79 16.20
C ILE A 72 2.30 -4.20 14.98
N LEU A 73 1.70 -4.26 13.78
CA LEU A 73 2.37 -3.86 12.55
C LEU A 73 2.63 -2.36 12.45
N CYS A 74 1.81 -1.51 13.09
CA CYS A 74 1.99 -0.05 13.03
C CYS A 74 2.93 0.49 14.13
N THR A 75 3.10 -0.23 15.24
CA THR A 75 3.82 0.28 16.43
C THR A 75 5.21 -0.31 16.63
N ARG A 76 5.42 -1.60 16.33
CA ARG A 76 6.70 -2.27 16.59
C ARG A 76 7.81 -1.83 15.64
N SER A 77 9.08 -1.88 16.10
CA SER A 77 10.25 -1.58 15.26
C SER A 77 10.41 -2.56 14.10
N PHE A 78 11.05 -2.15 13.02
CA PHE A 78 11.28 -3.02 11.86
C PHE A 78 12.13 -4.27 12.19
N PRO A 79 13.21 -4.19 12.98
CA PRO A 79 13.93 -5.37 13.43
C PRO A 79 13.05 -6.33 14.23
N HIS A 80 12.21 -5.80 15.11
CA HIS A 80 11.27 -6.59 15.91
C HIS A 80 10.23 -7.29 15.02
N LEU A 81 9.62 -6.59 14.07
CA LEU A 81 8.65 -7.17 13.14
C LEU A 81 9.25 -8.28 12.28
N ARG A 82 10.52 -8.15 11.83
CA ARG A 82 11.18 -9.26 11.11
C ARG A 82 11.27 -10.50 11.98
N ARG A 83 11.55 -10.34 13.27
CA ARG A 83 11.56 -11.47 14.22
C ARG A 83 10.16 -12.04 14.42
N VAL A 84 9.16 -11.21 14.63
CA VAL A 84 7.75 -11.63 14.72
C VAL A 84 7.35 -12.47 13.49
N PHE A 85 7.70 -12.06 12.28
CA PHE A 85 7.34 -12.81 11.07
C PHE A 85 8.04 -14.18 10.99
N GLN A 86 9.27 -14.29 11.50
CA GLN A 86 9.98 -15.58 11.59
C GLN A 86 9.32 -16.52 12.59
N GLU A 87 8.92 -16.02 13.76
CA GLU A 87 8.23 -16.81 14.78
C GLU A 87 6.81 -17.18 14.33
N PHE A 88 6.10 -16.28 13.66
CA PHE A 88 4.74 -16.50 13.17
C PHE A 88 4.62 -17.73 12.25
N VAL A 89 5.60 -17.95 11.38
CA VAL A 89 5.64 -19.14 10.52
C VAL A 89 5.71 -20.43 11.33
N LYS A 90 6.36 -20.43 12.51
CA LYS A 90 6.46 -21.63 13.37
C LYS A 90 5.11 -22.01 13.99
N TYR A 91 4.26 -21.01 14.29
CA TYR A 91 2.92 -21.25 14.88
C TYR A 91 1.86 -21.59 13.84
N THR A 92 1.94 -20.99 12.66
CA THR A 92 0.86 -21.07 11.65
C THR A 92 1.20 -21.95 10.45
N ASN A 93 2.48 -22.34 10.28
CA ASN A 93 3.01 -22.99 9.07
C ASN A 93 2.73 -22.18 7.77
N LYS A 94 2.42 -20.87 7.89
CA LYS A 94 2.11 -19.97 6.77
C LYS A 94 2.88 -18.67 6.93
N ASP A 95 3.21 -18.08 5.80
CA ASP A 95 3.75 -16.73 5.79
C ASP A 95 2.65 -15.71 6.05
N ILE A 96 2.96 -14.66 6.83
CA ILE A 96 2.01 -13.59 7.17
C ILE A 96 1.41 -12.90 5.92
N GLU A 97 2.16 -12.82 4.81
CA GLU A 97 1.64 -12.30 3.54
C GLU A 97 0.52 -13.16 2.96
N GLN A 98 0.60 -14.49 3.16
CA GLN A 98 -0.43 -15.42 2.68
C GLN A 98 -1.72 -15.25 3.51
N ILE A 99 -1.58 -15.07 4.82
CA ILE A 99 -2.72 -14.80 5.71
C ILE A 99 -3.40 -13.49 5.32
N ILE A 100 -2.65 -12.39 5.21
CA ILE A 100 -3.20 -11.08 4.82
C ILE A 100 -3.93 -11.17 3.48
N LYS A 101 -3.38 -11.89 2.50
CA LYS A 101 -4.01 -12.04 1.18
C LYS A 101 -5.31 -12.83 1.23
N LYS A 102 -5.40 -13.82 2.11
CA LYS A 102 -6.53 -14.73 2.22
C LYS A 102 -7.66 -14.15 3.08
N GLU A 103 -7.31 -13.63 4.25
CA GLU A 103 -8.28 -13.27 5.28
C GLU A 103 -8.71 -11.79 5.23
N MET A 104 -7.94 -10.93 4.56
CA MET A 104 -8.23 -9.50 4.49
C MET A 104 -8.62 -9.06 3.07
N SER A 105 -9.32 -7.92 2.96
CA SER A 105 -9.80 -7.39 1.67
C SER A 105 -9.58 -5.88 1.53
N GLY A 106 -9.78 -5.35 0.32
CA GLY A 106 -9.78 -3.90 0.06
C GLY A 106 -8.48 -3.18 0.43
N ASP A 107 -8.62 -1.97 0.93
CA ASP A 107 -7.50 -1.07 1.25
C ASP A 107 -6.76 -1.49 2.53
N VAL A 108 -7.45 -2.12 3.48
CA VAL A 108 -6.84 -2.68 4.69
C VAL A 108 -5.81 -3.75 4.33
N LYS A 109 -6.17 -4.69 3.44
CA LYS A 109 -5.25 -5.69 2.89
C LYS A 109 -4.04 -5.03 2.23
N ASN A 110 -4.27 -4.04 1.37
CA ASN A 110 -3.21 -3.34 0.65
C ASN A 110 -2.25 -2.62 1.60
N ALA A 111 -2.78 -2.00 2.67
CA ALA A 111 -1.99 -1.33 3.69
C ALA A 111 -1.10 -2.31 4.46
N PHE A 112 -1.67 -3.36 5.04
CA PHE A 112 -0.89 -4.35 5.80
C PHE A 112 0.11 -5.08 4.92
N TYR A 113 -0.29 -5.47 3.70
CA TYR A 113 0.63 -6.08 2.75
C TYR A 113 1.81 -5.17 2.39
N GLY A 114 1.54 -3.86 2.23
CA GLY A 114 2.58 -2.85 2.01
C GLY A 114 3.54 -2.73 3.18
N ILE A 115 3.03 -2.71 4.43
CA ILE A 115 3.86 -2.67 5.65
C ILE A 115 4.74 -3.92 5.72
N VAL A 116 4.17 -5.12 5.61
CA VAL A 116 4.91 -6.38 5.71
C VAL A 116 6.01 -6.47 4.65
N ARG A 117 5.71 -6.15 3.39
CA ARG A 117 6.70 -6.17 2.31
C ARG A 117 7.82 -5.15 2.54
N SER A 118 7.50 -3.96 3.02
CA SER A 118 8.52 -2.95 3.31
C SER A 118 9.41 -3.35 4.51
N VAL A 119 8.87 -4.03 5.51
CA VAL A 119 9.64 -4.56 6.65
C VAL A 119 10.57 -5.70 6.22
N LYS A 120 10.12 -6.62 5.37
CA LYS A 120 10.91 -7.76 4.89
C LYS A 120 12.04 -7.32 3.97
N ASN A 121 11.73 -6.50 2.97
CA ASN A 121 12.72 -6.02 2.00
C ASN A 121 12.28 -4.68 1.40
N GLN A 122 12.68 -3.59 2.03
CA GLN A 122 12.31 -2.23 1.64
C GLN A 122 12.76 -1.86 0.21
N PRO A 123 14.01 -2.10 -0.22
CA PRO A 123 14.43 -1.81 -1.59
C PRO A 123 13.59 -2.55 -2.64
N SER A 124 13.34 -3.84 -2.44
CA SER A 124 12.51 -4.64 -3.35
C SER A 124 11.07 -4.13 -3.42
N TYR A 125 10.50 -3.74 -2.29
CA TYR A 125 9.14 -3.19 -2.24
C TYR A 125 9.03 -1.89 -3.06
N PHE A 126 9.95 -0.95 -2.86
CA PHE A 126 9.93 0.31 -3.61
C PHE A 126 10.25 0.14 -5.09
N SER A 127 11.14 -0.78 -5.45
CA SER A 127 11.42 -1.14 -6.84
C SER A 127 10.17 -1.67 -7.55
N ASP A 128 9.43 -2.59 -6.91
CA ASP A 128 8.16 -3.09 -7.43
C ASP A 128 7.10 -1.99 -7.60
N ARG A 129 7.02 -1.08 -6.64
CA ARG A 129 6.08 0.06 -6.70
C ARG A 129 6.43 1.01 -7.85
N LEU A 130 7.71 1.34 -7.98
CA LEU A 130 8.20 2.20 -9.07
C LEU A 130 7.95 1.55 -10.44
N TYR A 131 8.29 0.28 -10.60
CA TYR A 131 8.05 -0.46 -11.83
C TYR A 131 6.58 -0.44 -12.24
N LYS A 132 5.67 -0.69 -11.29
CA LYS A 132 4.22 -0.64 -11.55
C LYS A 132 3.75 0.76 -11.96
N ALA A 133 4.25 1.80 -11.31
CA ALA A 133 3.92 3.19 -11.67
C ALA A 133 4.42 3.54 -13.08
N MET A 134 5.65 3.15 -13.43
CA MET A 134 6.22 3.34 -14.77
C MET A 134 5.43 2.57 -15.85
N LYS A 135 5.03 1.33 -15.57
CA LYS A 135 4.22 0.53 -16.50
C LYS A 135 2.89 1.18 -16.81
N VAL A 136 2.23 1.76 -15.82
CA VAL A 136 1.00 2.53 -16.02
C VAL A 136 1.25 3.75 -16.89
N LEU A 137 2.32 4.50 -16.63
CA LEU A 137 2.70 5.69 -17.44
C LEU A 137 2.96 5.32 -18.90
N VAL A 138 3.69 4.22 -19.17
CA VAL A 138 3.95 3.74 -20.53
C VAL A 138 2.65 3.39 -21.26
N ILE A 139 1.69 2.74 -20.61
CA ILE A 139 0.38 2.43 -21.21
C ILE A 139 -0.38 3.71 -21.57
N TYR A 140 -0.32 4.73 -20.73
CA TYR A 140 -0.97 6.02 -21.04
C TYR A 140 -0.29 6.74 -22.20
N THR A 141 1.05 6.74 -22.28
CA THR A 141 1.78 7.35 -23.40
C THR A 141 1.52 6.62 -24.71
N GLU A 142 1.49 5.28 -24.73
CA GLU A 142 1.13 4.51 -25.93
C GLU A 142 -0.31 4.80 -26.40
N LYS A 143 -1.27 4.91 -25.48
CA LYS A 143 -2.65 5.28 -25.82
C LYS A 143 -2.75 6.68 -26.40
N LEU A 144 -2.02 7.64 -25.84
CA LEU A 144 -1.95 9.03 -26.35
C LEU A 144 -1.32 9.08 -27.75
N ILE A 145 -0.23 8.37 -27.97
CA ILE A 145 0.44 8.30 -29.28
C ILE A 145 -0.48 7.68 -30.33
N ARG A 146 -1.17 6.57 -30.00
CA ARG A 146 -2.15 5.95 -30.90
C ARG A 146 -3.30 6.90 -31.21
N SER A 147 -3.87 7.57 -30.20
CA SER A 147 -4.94 8.54 -30.39
C SER A 147 -4.51 9.69 -31.28
N TRP A 148 -3.29 10.22 -31.07
CA TRP A 148 -2.72 11.30 -31.88
C TRP A 148 -2.47 10.86 -33.34
N PHE A 149 -2.03 9.62 -33.54
CA PHE A 149 -1.83 9.02 -34.85
C PHE A 149 -3.15 8.86 -35.61
N PHE A 150 -4.22 8.42 -34.95
CA PHE A 150 -5.55 8.36 -35.53
C PHE A 150 -6.11 9.73 -35.89
N ILE A 151 -5.94 10.73 -35.04
CA ILE A 151 -6.38 12.10 -35.34
C ILE A 151 -5.61 12.65 -36.56
N LYS A 152 -4.30 12.42 -36.64
CA LYS A 152 -3.48 12.87 -37.76
C LYS A 152 -3.86 12.14 -39.07
N LEU A 153 -4.14 10.84 -39.00
CA LEU A 153 -4.60 10.07 -40.15
C LEU A 153 -5.96 10.55 -40.64
N PHE A 154 -6.89 10.87 -39.73
CA PHE A 154 -8.23 11.39 -40.05
C PHE A 154 -8.15 12.77 -40.75
N PHE A 155 -7.26 13.63 -40.26
CA PHE A 155 -7.00 14.94 -40.90
C PHE A 155 -6.36 14.81 -42.28
N CYS A 156 -5.42 13.90 -42.50
CA CYS A 156 -4.82 13.64 -43.78
C CYS A 156 -5.80 13.04 -44.80
N LEU A 157 -6.68 12.16 -44.37
CA LEU A 157 -7.72 11.58 -45.26
C LEU A 157 -8.85 12.57 -45.54
N GLY A 158 -9.22 13.43 -44.58
CA GLY A 158 -10.24 14.44 -44.74
C GLY A 158 -9.84 15.55 -45.72
N ASN A 159 -8.56 15.94 -45.76
CA ASN A 159 -8.06 16.96 -46.72
C ASN A 159 -7.90 16.43 -48.13
N ASN A 160 -7.75 15.13 -48.35
CA ASN A 160 -7.71 14.55 -49.70
C ASN A 160 -9.10 14.39 -50.36
N LEU A 161 -10.19 14.44 -49.56
CA LEU A 161 -11.56 14.42 -50.10
C LEU A 161 -12.09 15.79 -50.54
N LEU A 162 -11.45 16.88 -50.11
CA LEU A 162 -11.85 18.25 -50.49
C LEU A 162 -11.14 18.80 -51.71
N VAL A 163 -10.13 18.11 -52.26
CA VAL A 163 -9.38 18.53 -53.46
C VAL A 163 -9.91 17.85 -54.75
N GLY A 164 -10.87 16.94 -54.64
CA GLY A 164 -11.42 16.16 -55.77
C GLY A 164 -12.75 16.62 -56.35
N VAL A 165 -13.32 17.77 -55.92
CA VAL A 165 -14.57 18.32 -56.50
C VAL A 165 -14.35 19.76 -56.95
N GLY A 166 -13.70 19.89 -58.07
CA GLY A 166 -13.47 21.20 -58.72
C GLY A 166 -12.78 21.01 -60.07
N GLY A 167 -13.52 20.46 -61.00
CA GLY A 167 -13.13 20.31 -62.39
C GLY A 167 -14.31 19.98 -63.22
#